data_fc878241009bdbfdc3f00df238183013
#
_entry.id   fc878241009bdbfdc3f00df238183013
#
_cell.length_a   1.000
_cell.length_b   1.000
_cell.length_c   1.000
_cell.angle_alpha   90.00
_cell.angle_beta   90.00
_cell.angle_gamma   90.00
#
_symmetry.space_group_name_H-M   'P 1'
#
loop_
_entity.id
_entity.type
_entity.pdbx_description
1 polymer ?
#
loop_
_entity_poly.entity_id
_entity_poly.type
_entity_poly.pdbx_seq_one_letter_code
_entity_poly.pdbx_strand_id
1 'polypeptide(L)'
;MANKTKRVIHAGGIFPNPLLNREGAAAADTKPGAIGFFDDAGLFKASVGGKESAILYVANMDYLRCKGVDDDLKAGDWVVAIQPLQGLFLNVRAAAGTYKKGQPVIVANGQITAATAAEGEVVFAYVEEDSALTAKAGELVRVVFK
;
A
#
# COMPACT_ATOMS: atom_id res chain seq x y z
N MET A 1 8.55 8.54 9.31
CA MET A 1 8.53 9.96 8.91
C MET A 1 7.09 10.41 8.72
N ALA A 2 6.74 11.55 9.23
CA ALA A 2 5.40 12.09 9.07
C ALA A 2 5.15 12.59 7.63
N ASN A 3 4.00 12.22 7.07
CA ASN A 3 3.58 12.72 5.77
C ASN A 3 2.95 14.11 5.91
N LYS A 4 3.44 15.05 5.12
CA LYS A 4 2.93 16.42 5.14
C LYS A 4 1.78 16.64 4.15
N THR A 5 1.74 15.86 3.09
CA THR A 5 0.80 16.04 1.97
C THR A 5 -0.24 14.92 1.84
N LYS A 6 0.09 13.70 2.20
CA LYS A 6 -0.79 12.54 2.11
C LYS A 6 -1.41 12.24 3.47
N ARG A 7 -2.74 12.28 3.56
CA ARG A 7 -3.49 12.11 4.82
C ARG A 7 -4.42 10.91 4.83
N VAL A 8 -4.61 10.28 3.70
CA VAL A 8 -5.52 9.14 3.52
C VAL A 8 -4.85 8.05 2.71
N ILE A 9 -5.38 6.85 2.78
CA ILE A 9 -4.93 5.73 1.94
C ILE A 9 -5.75 5.69 0.66
N HIS A 10 -7.09 5.68 0.72
CA HIS A 10 -7.92 5.82 -0.48
C HIS A 10 -7.79 7.25 -1.00
N ALA A 11 -7.16 7.38 -2.16
CA ALA A 11 -6.74 8.68 -2.69
C ALA A 11 -7.58 9.17 -3.87
N GLY A 12 -8.63 8.46 -4.22
CA GLY A 12 -9.52 8.80 -5.32
C GLY A 12 -9.65 7.68 -6.35
N GLY A 13 -10.01 8.05 -7.55
CA GLY A 13 -10.35 7.10 -8.59
C GLY A 13 -11.73 6.50 -8.36
N ILE A 14 -11.89 5.22 -8.70
CA ILE A 14 -13.13 4.51 -8.43
C ILE A 14 -13.36 4.38 -6.92
N PHE A 15 -14.60 4.54 -6.48
CA PHE A 15 -15.01 4.32 -5.09
C PHE A 15 -16.06 3.21 -5.05
N PRO A 16 -15.64 1.94 -4.84
CA PRO A 16 -16.60 0.86 -4.69
C PRO A 16 -17.43 1.06 -3.42
N ASN A 17 -18.71 0.81 -3.51
CA ASN A 17 -19.62 0.92 -2.37
C ASN A 17 -20.36 -0.42 -2.16
N PRO A 18 -20.05 -1.18 -1.10
CA PRO A 18 -19.04 -0.87 -0.08
C PRO A 18 -17.61 -1.03 -0.60
N LEU A 19 -16.67 -0.35 0.04
CA LEU A 19 -15.24 -0.54 -0.24
C LEU A 19 -14.84 -1.98 0.09
N LEU A 20 -14.15 -2.63 -0.84
CA LEU A 20 -13.73 -4.01 -0.65
C LEU A 20 -12.56 -4.07 0.33
N ASN A 21 -12.83 -4.64 1.49
CA ASN A 21 -11.85 -4.78 2.56
C ASN A 21 -11.70 -6.24 2.95
N ARG A 22 -10.54 -6.54 3.51
CA ARG A 22 -10.30 -7.75 4.29
C ARG A 22 -9.70 -7.35 5.63
N GLU A 23 -10.07 -8.07 6.68
CA GLU A 23 -9.69 -7.74 8.06
C GLU A 23 -8.91 -8.89 8.69
N GLY A 24 -8.01 -8.53 9.59
CA GLY A 24 -7.25 -9.48 10.41
C GLY A 24 -6.25 -8.76 11.29
N ALA A 25 -5.73 -9.46 12.30
CA ALA A 25 -4.71 -8.89 13.16
C ALA A 25 -3.36 -8.77 12.44
N ALA A 26 -2.59 -7.74 12.76
CA ALA A 26 -1.23 -7.60 12.25
C ALA A 26 -0.32 -8.67 12.84
N ALA A 27 0.44 -9.36 12.01
CA ALA A 27 1.42 -10.35 12.45
C ALA A 27 2.65 -9.69 13.10
N ALA A 28 2.97 -8.47 12.69
CA ALA A 28 4.08 -7.66 13.19
C ALA A 28 3.71 -6.18 13.07
N ASP A 29 4.50 -5.30 13.67
CA ASP A 29 4.31 -3.85 13.51
C ASP A 29 4.32 -3.48 12.02
N THR A 30 3.36 -2.67 11.62
CA THR A 30 3.19 -2.22 10.24
C THR A 30 2.66 -0.78 10.24
N LYS A 31 2.46 -0.23 9.04
CA LYS A 31 1.95 1.14 8.86
C LYS A 31 0.80 1.16 7.87
N PRO A 32 -0.12 2.11 8.02
CA PRO A 32 -1.07 2.40 6.94
C PRO A 32 -0.33 2.66 5.62
N GLY A 33 -0.84 2.13 4.53
CA GLY A 33 -0.19 2.19 3.22
C GLY A 33 0.79 1.05 2.94
N ALA A 34 1.10 0.21 3.91
CA ALA A 34 1.90 -0.99 3.70
C ALA A 34 1.16 -2.00 2.84
N ILE A 35 1.89 -2.63 1.93
CA ILE A 35 1.37 -3.65 1.01
C ILE A 35 1.62 -5.01 1.62
N GLY A 36 0.58 -5.82 1.71
CA GLY A 36 0.69 -7.12 2.36
C GLY A 36 -0.35 -8.12 1.94
N PHE A 37 -0.36 -9.23 2.61
CA PHE A 37 -1.28 -10.35 2.39
C PHE A 37 -1.74 -10.91 3.73
N PHE A 38 -2.77 -11.73 3.69
CA PHE A 38 -3.24 -12.47 4.86
C PHE A 38 -2.73 -13.91 4.76
N ASP A 39 -2.00 -14.34 5.78
CA ASP A 39 -1.43 -15.69 5.83
C ASP A 39 -2.49 -16.76 6.16
N ASP A 40 -2.06 -18.01 6.28
CA ASP A 40 -2.94 -19.14 6.57
C ASP A 40 -3.64 -19.04 7.94
N ALA A 41 -3.09 -18.26 8.85
CA ALA A 41 -3.74 -17.96 10.15
C ALA A 41 -4.62 -16.71 10.09
N GLY A 42 -4.78 -16.08 8.93
CA GLY A 42 -5.56 -14.86 8.76
C GLY A 42 -4.87 -13.59 9.28
N LEU A 43 -3.56 -13.64 9.51
CA LEU A 43 -2.79 -12.50 9.98
C LEU A 43 -2.27 -11.66 8.79
N PHE A 44 -2.34 -10.35 8.93
CA PHE A 44 -1.78 -9.44 7.94
C PHE A 44 -0.26 -9.37 8.05
N LYS A 45 0.42 -9.68 6.95
CA LYS A 45 1.88 -9.62 6.82
C LYS A 45 2.28 -8.73 5.67
N ALA A 46 3.38 -7.98 5.83
CA ALA A 46 3.98 -7.25 4.73
C ALA A 46 4.47 -8.22 3.65
N SER A 47 4.17 -7.90 2.40
CA SER A 47 4.66 -8.67 1.25
C SER A 47 6.15 -8.44 1.06
N VAL A 48 6.92 -9.51 0.95
CA VAL A 48 8.36 -9.42 0.69
C VAL A 48 8.64 -9.19 -0.79
N GLY A 49 8.02 -9.98 -1.67
CA GLY A 49 8.31 -9.95 -3.11
C GLY A 49 7.08 -9.82 -4.02
N GLY A 50 5.90 -9.60 -3.46
CA GLY A 50 4.69 -9.39 -4.24
C GLY A 50 4.04 -10.65 -4.81
N LYS A 51 4.44 -11.84 -4.36
CA LYS A 51 4.00 -13.13 -4.94
C LYS A 51 3.42 -14.12 -3.92
N GLU A 52 3.25 -13.71 -2.68
CA GLU A 52 2.85 -14.61 -1.59
C GLU A 52 1.36 -15.00 -1.67
N SER A 53 0.57 -14.21 -2.35
CA SER A 53 -0.88 -14.42 -2.45
C SER A 53 -1.39 -13.94 -3.81
N ALA A 54 -2.52 -14.48 -4.22
CA ALA A 54 -3.17 -14.05 -5.47
C ALA A 54 -3.58 -12.57 -5.43
N ILE A 55 -3.96 -12.07 -4.26
CA ILE A 55 -4.30 -10.67 -4.04
C ILE A 55 -3.42 -10.10 -2.94
N LEU A 56 -2.81 -8.97 -3.21
CA LEU A 56 -2.15 -8.15 -2.21
C LEU A 56 -3.08 -7.02 -1.79
N TYR A 57 -3.07 -6.71 -0.50
CA TYR A 57 -3.93 -5.69 0.09
C TYR A 57 -3.08 -4.52 0.56
N VAL A 58 -3.71 -3.36 0.70
CA VAL A 58 -3.06 -2.18 1.26
C VAL A 58 -3.68 -1.87 2.61
N ALA A 59 -2.88 -1.84 3.67
CA ALA A 59 -3.36 -1.53 5.01
C ALA A 59 -3.95 -0.11 5.06
N ASN A 60 -5.17 0.03 5.58
CA ASN A 60 -5.77 1.33 5.83
C ASN A 60 -5.35 1.85 7.22
N MET A 61 -5.51 3.15 7.44
CA MET A 61 -5.36 3.72 8.76
C MET A 61 -6.49 3.27 9.68
N ASP A 62 -6.24 3.25 10.98
CA ASP A 62 -7.25 2.88 11.97
C ASP A 62 -8.16 4.08 12.28
N TYR A 63 -9.04 4.39 11.37
CA TYR A 63 -9.96 5.51 11.51
C TYR A 63 -11.01 5.29 12.60
N LEU A 64 -11.30 4.05 12.98
CA LEU A 64 -12.23 3.73 14.08
C LEU A 64 -11.70 4.18 15.42
N ARG A 65 -10.37 4.19 15.61
CA ARG A 65 -9.70 4.73 16.78
C ARG A 65 -9.12 6.14 16.56
N CYS A 66 -9.58 6.81 15.52
CA CYS A 66 -9.15 8.18 15.16
C CYS A 66 -7.64 8.31 14.92
N LYS A 67 -7.00 7.28 14.40
CA LYS A 67 -5.57 7.30 14.06
C LYS A 67 -5.37 7.71 12.61
N GLY A 68 -4.26 8.38 12.34
CA GLY A 68 -3.89 8.84 11.02
C GLY A 68 -2.91 7.91 10.30
N VAL A 69 -2.48 8.32 9.11
CA VAL A 69 -1.59 7.52 8.25
C VAL A 69 -0.20 7.30 8.85
N ASP A 70 0.25 8.16 9.76
CA ASP A 70 1.56 8.03 10.39
C ASP A 70 1.53 7.28 11.73
N ASP A 71 0.36 6.87 12.18
CA ASP A 71 0.20 6.09 13.40
C ASP A 71 0.40 4.60 13.10
N ASP A 72 1.39 4.00 13.74
CA ASP A 72 1.73 2.60 13.54
C ASP A 72 0.59 1.67 13.96
N LEU A 73 0.43 0.59 13.19
CA LEU A 73 -0.37 -0.57 13.54
C LEU A 73 0.57 -1.57 14.22
N LYS A 74 0.37 -1.82 15.50
CA LYS A 74 1.24 -2.72 16.25
C LYS A 74 0.87 -4.18 16.02
N ALA A 75 1.82 -5.09 16.26
CA ALA A 75 1.55 -6.51 16.25
C ALA A 75 0.32 -6.84 17.12
N GLY A 76 -0.63 -7.58 16.56
CA GLY A 76 -1.90 -7.90 17.21
C GLY A 76 -3.00 -6.87 17.03
N ASP A 77 -2.72 -5.67 16.56
CA ASP A 77 -3.74 -4.68 16.22
C ASP A 77 -4.57 -5.15 15.02
N TRP A 78 -5.84 -4.79 15.03
CA TRP A 78 -6.75 -5.13 13.92
C TRP A 78 -6.46 -4.25 12.71
N VAL A 79 -6.19 -4.89 11.59
CA VAL A 79 -5.92 -4.23 10.31
C VAL A 79 -7.13 -4.40 9.41
N VAL A 80 -7.62 -3.30 8.86
CA VAL A 80 -8.57 -3.30 7.76
C VAL A 80 -7.78 -2.95 6.50
N ALA A 81 -7.63 -3.91 5.60
CA ALA A 81 -6.83 -3.73 4.40
C ALA A 81 -7.72 -3.63 3.16
N ILE A 82 -7.39 -2.70 2.29
CA ILE A 82 -8.15 -2.41 1.08
C ILE A 82 -7.72 -3.36 -0.03
N GLN A 83 -8.70 -4.02 -0.67
CA GLN A 83 -8.46 -4.78 -1.89
C GLN A 83 -8.34 -3.82 -3.07
N PRO A 84 -7.20 -3.81 -3.78
CA PRO A 84 -7.06 -2.99 -4.97
C PRO A 84 -7.98 -3.44 -6.10
N LEU A 85 -8.64 -2.50 -6.73
CA LEU A 85 -9.45 -2.70 -7.93
C LEU A 85 -8.94 -1.82 -9.05
N GLN A 86 -9.18 -2.23 -10.28
CA GLN A 86 -8.89 -1.41 -11.46
C GLN A 86 -9.53 -0.02 -11.33
N GLY A 87 -8.74 1.02 -11.52
CA GLY A 87 -9.20 2.41 -11.42
C GLY A 87 -9.18 3.00 -10.00
N LEU A 88 -8.79 2.22 -8.99
CA LEU A 88 -8.66 2.70 -7.62
C LEU A 88 -7.32 3.42 -7.42
N PHE A 89 -7.34 4.59 -6.80
CA PHE A 89 -6.13 5.33 -6.41
C PHE A 89 -5.86 5.11 -4.92
N LEU A 90 -4.68 4.61 -4.61
CA LEU A 90 -4.24 4.44 -3.22
C LEU A 90 -2.93 5.16 -2.97
N ASN A 91 -2.74 5.64 -1.76
CA ASN A 91 -1.44 6.09 -1.26
C ASN A 91 -0.76 4.89 -0.58
N VAL A 92 0.39 4.48 -1.10
CA VAL A 92 1.13 3.32 -0.61
C VAL A 92 2.52 3.71 -0.15
N ARG A 93 3.08 2.97 0.79
CA ARG A 93 4.46 3.18 1.24
C ARG A 93 5.44 2.86 0.13
N ALA A 94 6.48 3.67 0.02
CA ALA A 94 7.47 3.57 -1.04
C ALA A 94 8.89 3.48 -0.48
N ALA A 95 9.76 2.76 -1.17
CA ALA A 95 11.19 2.84 -0.96
C ALA A 95 11.71 4.23 -1.41
N ALA A 96 12.86 4.64 -0.90
CA ALA A 96 13.48 5.88 -1.36
C ALA A 96 13.70 5.86 -2.87
N GLY A 97 13.31 6.92 -3.54
CA GLY A 97 13.45 7.02 -5.00
C GLY A 97 12.59 8.13 -5.59
N THR A 98 12.72 8.32 -6.89
CA THR A 98 11.92 9.29 -7.64
C THR A 98 10.86 8.54 -8.44
N TYR A 99 9.62 8.92 -8.23
CA TYR A 99 8.44 8.30 -8.84
C TYR A 99 7.77 9.27 -9.79
N LYS A 100 7.58 8.83 -11.04
CA LYS A 100 6.99 9.65 -12.10
C LYS A 100 5.68 9.02 -12.56
N LYS A 101 4.73 9.85 -12.94
CA LYS A 101 3.42 9.42 -13.45
C LYS A 101 3.57 8.37 -14.54
N GLY A 102 2.78 7.31 -14.44
CA GLY A 102 2.77 6.20 -15.40
C GLY A 102 3.87 5.16 -15.20
N GLN A 103 4.79 5.38 -14.28
CA GLN A 103 5.87 4.43 -14.00
C GLN A 103 5.31 3.16 -13.34
N PRO A 104 5.63 1.97 -13.87
CA PRO A 104 5.25 0.72 -13.20
C PRO A 104 6.08 0.52 -11.93
N VAL A 105 5.44 -0.01 -10.91
CA VAL A 105 6.08 -0.32 -9.62
C VAL A 105 5.82 -1.76 -9.21
N ILE A 106 6.76 -2.32 -8.49
CA ILE A 106 6.70 -3.66 -7.91
C ILE A 106 6.72 -3.57 -6.39
N VAL A 107 6.44 -4.67 -5.71
CA VAL A 107 6.45 -4.72 -4.24
C VAL A 107 7.75 -5.31 -3.73
N ALA A 108 8.32 -4.64 -2.74
CA ALA A 108 9.47 -5.13 -1.98
C ALA A 108 9.31 -4.73 -0.51
N ASN A 109 9.25 -5.71 0.37
CA ASN A 109 9.17 -5.51 1.83
C ASN A 109 8.05 -4.54 2.26
N GLY A 110 6.85 -4.75 1.74
CA GLY A 110 5.67 -3.96 2.08
C GLY A 110 5.60 -2.57 1.45
N GLN A 111 6.54 -2.24 0.58
CA GLN A 111 6.64 -0.94 -0.08
C GLN A 111 6.70 -1.13 -1.59
N ILE A 112 6.39 -0.07 -2.34
CA ILE A 112 6.66 -0.06 -3.76
C ILE A 112 8.10 0.35 -4.04
N THR A 113 8.64 -0.17 -5.14
CA THR A 113 9.88 0.29 -5.76
C THR A 113 9.69 0.29 -7.28
N ALA A 114 10.55 1.01 -8.00
CA ALA A 114 10.46 1.06 -9.45
C ALA A 114 10.64 -0.33 -10.06
N ALA A 115 9.81 -0.68 -11.03
CA ALA A 115 10.00 -1.89 -11.81
C ALA A 115 11.27 -1.77 -12.67
N THR A 116 12.02 -2.87 -12.79
CA THR A 116 13.27 -2.92 -13.57
C THR A 116 13.12 -3.66 -14.88
N ALA A 117 11.90 -4.13 -15.18
CA ALA A 117 11.58 -5.00 -16.31
C ALA A 117 12.36 -6.34 -16.30
N ALA A 118 12.81 -6.78 -15.13
CA ALA A 118 13.46 -8.07 -14.96
C ALA A 118 12.47 -9.21 -15.20
N GLU A 119 12.98 -10.36 -15.64
CA GLU A 119 12.16 -11.55 -15.83
C GLU A 119 11.51 -11.97 -14.49
N GLY A 120 10.21 -12.27 -14.55
CA GLY A 120 9.46 -12.72 -13.39
C GLY A 120 8.98 -11.61 -12.46
N GLU A 121 9.25 -10.34 -12.74
CA GLU A 121 8.64 -9.24 -12.00
C GLU A 121 7.12 -9.21 -12.20
N VAL A 122 6.41 -8.87 -11.13
CA VAL A 122 4.97 -8.65 -11.17
C VAL A 122 4.70 -7.19 -10.90
N VAL A 123 4.19 -6.47 -11.89
CA VAL A 123 3.78 -5.08 -11.72
C VAL A 123 2.59 -5.03 -10.77
N PHE A 124 2.73 -4.30 -9.68
CA PHE A 124 1.68 -4.13 -8.68
C PHE A 124 0.73 -3.01 -9.05
N ALA A 125 1.27 -1.88 -9.47
CA ALA A 125 0.52 -0.67 -9.77
C ALA A 125 1.35 0.28 -10.63
N TYR A 126 0.76 1.43 -10.95
CA TYR A 126 1.43 2.50 -11.70
C TYR A 126 1.37 3.79 -10.90
N VAL A 127 2.44 4.56 -10.93
CA VAL A 127 2.49 5.85 -10.22
C VAL A 127 1.47 6.82 -10.81
N GLU A 128 0.73 7.50 -9.94
CA GLU A 128 -0.29 8.49 -10.31
C GLU A 128 -0.09 9.80 -9.54
N GLU A 129 1.16 10.26 -9.49
CA GLU A 129 1.50 11.59 -8.97
C GLU A 129 1.34 12.66 -10.06
N ASP A 130 0.95 13.87 -9.68
CA ASP A 130 0.73 14.95 -10.64
C ASP A 130 2.06 15.47 -11.21
N SER A 131 3.12 15.41 -10.40
CA SER A 131 4.49 15.72 -10.81
C SER A 131 5.46 14.68 -10.23
N ALA A 132 6.68 14.62 -10.75
CA ALA A 132 7.69 13.72 -10.21
C ALA A 132 7.88 13.95 -8.71
N LEU A 133 7.81 12.87 -7.92
CA LEU A 133 7.93 12.90 -6.47
C LEU A 133 9.19 12.15 -6.05
N THR A 134 10.08 12.83 -5.36
CA THR A 134 11.23 12.18 -4.71
C THR A 134 10.83 11.81 -3.29
N ALA A 135 10.61 10.52 -3.06
CA ALA A 135 10.20 9.98 -1.77
C ALA A 135 11.41 9.53 -0.96
N LYS A 136 11.36 9.76 0.33
CA LYS A 136 12.23 9.09 1.30
C LYS A 136 11.63 7.73 1.63
N ALA A 137 12.45 6.83 2.16
CA ALA A 137 11.97 5.49 2.54
C ALA A 137 10.78 5.58 3.51
N GLY A 138 9.71 4.90 3.18
CA GLY A 138 8.48 4.85 3.96
C GLY A 138 7.49 5.99 3.72
N GLU A 139 7.79 6.94 2.84
CA GLU A 139 6.81 7.96 2.45
C GLU A 139 5.71 7.38 1.56
N LEU A 140 4.56 8.05 1.54
CA LEU A 140 3.42 7.65 0.72
C LEU A 140 3.54 8.21 -0.70
N VAL A 141 3.30 7.35 -1.67
CA VAL A 141 3.21 7.69 -3.10
C VAL A 141 1.84 7.25 -3.61
N ARG A 142 1.18 8.10 -4.38
CA ARG A 142 -0.11 7.75 -4.99
C ARG A 142 0.10 6.88 -6.20
N VAL A 143 -0.63 5.78 -6.23
CA VAL A 143 -0.64 4.83 -7.35
C VAL A 143 -2.06 4.56 -7.83
N VAL A 144 -2.18 4.07 -9.06
CA VAL A 144 -3.44 3.60 -9.65
C VAL A 144 -3.28 2.14 -10.05
N PHE A 145 -4.37 1.39 -9.93
CA PHE A 145 -4.44 -0.02 -10.34
C PHE A 145 -5.09 -0.13 -11.71
N LYS A 146 -4.45 -0.88 -12.56
CA LYS A 146 -4.80 -0.96 -13.99
C LYS A 146 -5.19 -2.39 -14.39
#